data_89a80072525916bca570245b943f3e08
#
_entry.id   89a80072525916bca570245b943f3e08
#
_cell.length_a   1.000
_cell.length_b   1.000
_cell.length_c   1.000
_cell.angle_alpha   90.00
_cell.angle_beta   90.00
_cell.angle_gamma   90.00
#
_symmetry.space_group_name_H-M   'P 1'
#
loop_
_entity.id
_entity.type
_entity.pdbx_description
1 polymer ?
#
loop_
_entity_poly.entity_id
_entity_poly.type
_entity_poly.pdbx_seq_one_letter_code
_entity_poly.pdbx_strand_id
1 'polypeptide(L)'
;MEEVRLPQMCTNIYSSFCNSSIKRINLGQIKEFYCSFKSCPQLDSIGEISTGNIYDSFVGCPIDSVALSNQVTEIYGYSFRDCPSLRYLRLPDRLEKIGVGAFLDCNSLEEIVILSRKVPTLETKGNALPSFGDYTRRHCVLYVPFGYRGEYSRAWPFDRVVEVDDSSPIDTTRLNVEYTDIHVDTPGKLSSLLTSESLIQSKGFRVTGSLNKADLTVLNNLSMKASLKALDLRGCRIEGDSIPSSVFYGSGIVEIYLPEDITKIGYHAFCLSSLKRLVVPADNRIESIGEDAFGGCMQLLSPIHFPRVTEIGAYAFSHCTALTEVSLPMVKRLGAAGFRNCWQLSKVSLGGKESAGNRLVIPASIESIGENAFGGCKQIKSVDMSASSLRCL
;
A
#
# COMPACT_ATOMS: atom_id res chain seq x y z
N MET A 1 -18.51 25.54 1.67
CA MET A 1 -18.07 25.24 0.27
C MET A 1 -17.34 23.91 0.36
N GLU A 2 -17.85 22.84 -0.27
CA GLU A 2 -17.28 21.50 -0.05
C GLU A 2 -16.03 21.23 -0.92
N GLU A 3 -16.03 21.70 -2.15
CA GLU A 3 -14.91 21.51 -3.09
C GLU A 3 -14.61 22.81 -3.82
N VAL A 4 -13.34 23.14 -3.97
CA VAL A 4 -12.87 24.25 -4.80
C VAL A 4 -12.20 23.70 -6.05
N ARG A 5 -12.67 24.13 -7.21
CA ARG A 5 -12.05 23.84 -8.53
C ARG A 5 -11.37 25.09 -9.03
N LEU A 6 -10.06 25.01 -9.17
CA LEU A 6 -9.27 26.10 -9.67
C LEU A 6 -9.26 26.11 -11.21
N PRO A 7 -9.26 27.28 -11.86
CA PRO A 7 -9.06 27.38 -13.30
C PRO A 7 -7.74 26.75 -13.74
N GLN A 8 -7.71 26.12 -14.92
CA GLN A 8 -6.49 25.45 -15.45
C GLN A 8 -5.27 26.38 -15.55
N MET A 9 -5.50 27.68 -15.75
CA MET A 9 -4.44 28.68 -15.83
C MET A 9 -3.97 29.21 -14.48
N CYS A 10 -4.60 28.81 -13.37
CA CYS A 10 -4.18 29.19 -12.03
C CYS A 10 -2.95 28.39 -11.64
N THR A 11 -1.80 29.02 -11.57
CA THR A 11 -0.52 28.38 -11.22
C THR A 11 0.03 28.81 -9.86
N ASN A 12 -0.46 29.89 -9.28
CA ASN A 12 0.04 30.44 -8.02
C ASN A 12 -1.11 30.84 -7.10
N ILE A 13 -0.97 30.58 -5.82
CA ILE A 13 -1.96 30.93 -4.79
C ILE A 13 -1.25 31.62 -3.62
N TYR A 14 -1.64 32.86 -3.35
CA TYR A 14 -1.05 33.68 -2.28
C TYR A 14 -2.14 34.13 -1.30
N SER A 15 -2.03 33.75 -0.05
CA SER A 15 -2.89 34.16 1.09
C SER A 15 -4.41 34.11 0.80
N SER A 16 -4.87 33.22 -0.08
CA SER A 16 -6.18 33.34 -0.70
C SER A 16 -7.31 32.64 0.06
N PHE A 17 -7.04 31.55 0.78
CA PHE A 17 -8.05 30.70 1.38
C PHE A 17 -7.88 30.52 2.91
N CYS A 18 -7.09 31.36 3.57
CA CYS A 18 -6.88 31.28 5.01
C CYS A 18 -8.20 31.39 5.77
N ASN A 19 -8.35 30.57 6.82
CA ASN A 19 -9.56 30.52 7.68
C ASN A 19 -10.85 30.18 6.90
N SER A 20 -10.74 29.55 5.74
CA SER A 20 -11.93 29.17 4.97
C SER A 20 -12.47 27.80 5.39
N SER A 21 -13.75 27.55 5.10
CA SER A 21 -14.40 26.27 5.36
C SER A 21 -14.34 25.31 4.15
N ILE A 22 -13.26 25.38 3.38
CA ILE A 22 -13.01 24.46 2.26
C ILE A 22 -12.72 23.08 2.83
N LYS A 23 -13.30 22.02 2.23
CA LYS A 23 -13.04 20.63 2.60
C LYS A 23 -12.03 19.97 1.66
N ARG A 24 -12.15 20.22 0.37
CA ARG A 24 -11.32 19.56 -0.66
C ARG A 24 -10.88 20.55 -1.72
N ILE A 25 -9.65 20.39 -2.16
CA ILE A 25 -9.09 21.13 -3.28
C ILE A 25 -8.06 20.27 -4.00
N ASN A 26 -8.00 20.35 -5.33
CA ASN A 26 -6.95 19.70 -6.12
C ASN A 26 -5.91 20.74 -6.52
N LEU A 27 -4.68 20.53 -6.06
CA LEU A 27 -3.57 21.47 -6.21
C LEU A 27 -2.52 21.03 -7.22
N GLY A 28 -2.73 19.92 -7.96
CA GLY A 28 -1.74 19.34 -8.87
C GLY A 28 -1.19 20.25 -9.95
N GLN A 29 -1.89 21.34 -10.31
CA GLN A 29 -1.45 22.31 -11.30
C GLN A 29 -0.73 23.54 -10.71
N ILE A 30 -0.73 23.70 -9.38
CA ILE A 30 -0.20 24.88 -8.72
C ILE A 30 1.31 24.76 -8.57
N LYS A 31 2.03 25.82 -8.91
CA LYS A 31 3.49 25.90 -8.86
C LYS A 31 4.01 26.56 -7.60
N GLU A 32 3.24 27.44 -6.97
CA GLU A 32 3.63 28.17 -5.78
C GLU A 32 2.45 28.36 -4.83
N PHE A 33 2.73 28.10 -3.55
CA PHE A 33 1.81 28.35 -2.45
C PHE A 33 2.50 29.23 -1.40
N TYR A 34 1.84 30.29 -0.99
CA TYR A 34 2.33 31.14 0.11
C TYR A 34 1.18 31.52 1.02
N CYS A 35 1.25 31.09 2.30
CA CYS A 35 0.24 31.36 3.34
C CYS A 35 -1.20 31.10 2.90
N SER A 36 -1.47 30.08 2.09
CA SER A 36 -2.69 30.07 1.29
C SER A 36 -3.88 29.36 1.93
N PHE A 37 -3.66 28.36 2.79
CA PHE A 37 -4.71 27.52 3.38
C PHE A 37 -4.60 27.45 4.91
N LYS A 38 -3.89 28.39 5.53
CA LYS A 38 -3.67 28.40 6.97
C LYS A 38 -5.01 28.41 7.73
N SER A 39 -5.10 27.54 8.75
CA SER A 39 -6.26 27.45 9.63
C SER A 39 -7.58 27.18 8.87
N CYS A 40 -7.58 26.31 7.89
CA CYS A 40 -8.78 25.80 7.22
C CYS A 40 -9.31 24.57 7.98
N PRO A 41 -10.26 24.71 8.90
CA PRO A 41 -10.60 23.67 9.89
C PRO A 41 -11.34 22.46 9.30
N GLN A 42 -11.70 22.49 8.04
CA GLN A 42 -12.39 21.41 7.35
C GLN A 42 -11.58 20.82 6.18
N LEU A 43 -10.38 21.36 5.91
CA LEU A 43 -9.57 20.92 4.77
C LEU A 43 -8.92 19.57 5.07
N ASP A 44 -9.55 18.50 4.61
CA ASP A 44 -9.11 17.11 4.81
C ASP A 44 -8.37 16.52 3.61
N SER A 45 -8.53 17.08 2.40
CA SER A 45 -7.92 16.56 1.18
C SER A 45 -7.45 17.68 0.24
N ILE A 46 -6.19 17.57 -0.22
CA ILE A 46 -5.51 18.57 -1.06
C ILE A 46 -5.02 18.01 -2.41
N GLY A 47 -5.22 16.72 -2.67
CA GLY A 47 -4.69 16.06 -3.87
C GLY A 47 -3.16 15.94 -3.86
N GLU A 48 -2.58 15.56 -4.99
CA GLU A 48 -1.13 15.50 -5.15
C GLU A 48 -0.54 16.89 -5.39
N ILE A 49 0.51 17.24 -4.65
CA ILE A 49 1.26 18.47 -4.84
C ILE A 49 2.45 18.20 -5.74
N SER A 50 2.52 18.89 -6.89
CA SER A 50 3.56 18.71 -7.91
C SER A 50 4.66 19.77 -7.88
N THR A 51 4.62 20.73 -6.95
CA THR A 51 5.62 21.79 -6.78
C THR A 51 6.26 21.78 -5.40
N GLY A 52 7.54 22.20 -5.33
CA GLY A 52 8.28 22.35 -4.07
C GLY A 52 8.04 23.66 -3.34
N ASN A 53 7.43 24.65 -3.96
CA ASN A 53 7.29 25.99 -3.40
C ASN A 53 6.05 26.10 -2.48
N ILE A 54 6.08 25.37 -1.35
CA ILE A 54 5.01 25.36 -0.35
C ILE A 54 5.52 26.13 0.87
N TYR A 55 4.99 27.31 1.11
CA TYR A 55 5.43 28.18 2.20
C TYR A 55 4.27 28.45 3.17
N ASP A 56 4.41 28.08 4.46
CA ASP A 56 3.48 28.41 5.57
C ASP A 56 1.98 28.22 5.18
N SER A 57 1.70 27.19 4.36
CA SER A 57 0.41 27.15 3.62
C SER A 57 -0.66 26.30 4.26
N PHE A 58 -0.35 25.21 4.92
CA PHE A 58 -1.35 24.27 5.46
C PHE A 58 -1.33 24.19 6.99
N VAL A 59 -0.86 25.24 7.65
CA VAL A 59 -0.77 25.28 9.12
C VAL A 59 -2.14 25.10 9.76
N GLY A 60 -2.26 24.15 10.69
CA GLY A 60 -3.49 23.89 11.44
C GLY A 60 -4.61 23.24 10.62
N CYS A 61 -4.32 22.67 9.45
CA CYS A 61 -5.31 21.96 8.64
C CYS A 61 -5.42 20.48 9.04
N PRO A 62 -6.64 19.91 9.13
CA PRO A 62 -6.86 18.52 9.49
C PRO A 62 -6.63 17.56 8.31
N ILE A 63 -5.61 17.80 7.49
CA ILE A 63 -5.19 16.96 6.38
C ILE A 63 -4.73 15.62 6.95
N ASP A 64 -5.24 14.50 6.43
CA ASP A 64 -4.93 13.15 6.90
C ASP A 64 -3.66 12.57 6.23
N SER A 65 -3.41 12.98 4.99
CA SER A 65 -2.28 12.52 4.17
C SER A 65 -1.79 13.61 3.22
N VAL A 66 -0.48 13.59 2.94
CA VAL A 66 0.17 14.49 1.98
C VAL A 66 0.87 13.67 0.91
N ALA A 67 0.43 13.81 -0.33
CA ALA A 67 1.07 13.23 -1.50
C ALA A 67 1.91 14.31 -2.22
N LEU A 68 3.23 14.10 -2.28
CA LEU A 68 4.18 14.97 -2.97
C LEU A 68 4.76 14.24 -4.17
N SER A 69 4.72 14.87 -5.34
CA SER A 69 5.35 14.28 -6.54
C SER A 69 6.88 14.30 -6.46
N ASN A 70 7.54 13.46 -7.25
CA ASN A 70 9.01 13.41 -7.32
C ASN A 70 9.66 14.69 -7.93
N GLN A 71 8.89 15.69 -8.30
CA GLN A 71 9.42 17.00 -8.71
C GLN A 71 9.69 17.93 -7.52
N VAL A 72 9.18 17.61 -6.34
CA VAL A 72 9.38 18.38 -5.11
C VAL A 72 10.78 18.10 -4.56
N THR A 73 11.64 19.08 -4.56
CA THR A 73 13.02 19.00 -4.02
C THR A 73 13.18 19.67 -2.67
N GLU A 74 12.32 20.60 -2.31
CA GLU A 74 12.34 21.30 -1.04
C GLU A 74 10.92 21.44 -0.46
N ILE A 75 10.78 21.29 0.86
CA ILE A 75 9.59 21.65 1.62
C ILE A 75 10.00 22.79 2.53
N TYR A 76 9.40 23.95 2.33
CA TYR A 76 9.78 25.15 3.08
C TYR A 76 9.23 25.16 4.53
N GLY A 77 9.69 26.13 5.31
CA GLY A 77 9.34 26.21 6.72
C GLY A 77 7.84 26.36 6.98
N TYR A 78 7.37 25.73 8.05
CA TYR A 78 5.99 25.74 8.56
C TYR A 78 4.91 25.27 7.60
N SER A 79 5.25 24.65 6.48
CA SER A 79 4.29 24.27 5.41
C SER A 79 3.11 23.44 5.89
N PHE A 80 3.35 22.47 6.75
CA PHE A 80 2.36 21.55 7.33
C PHE A 80 2.40 21.56 8.86
N ARG A 81 2.80 22.67 9.47
CA ARG A 81 2.85 22.77 10.91
C ARG A 81 1.47 22.58 11.53
N ASP A 82 1.40 21.89 12.69
CA ASP A 82 0.18 21.72 13.46
C ASP A 82 -0.98 21.10 12.66
N CYS A 83 -0.67 20.10 11.81
CA CYS A 83 -1.67 19.31 11.12
C CYS A 83 -2.13 18.14 12.02
N PRO A 84 -3.27 18.26 12.73
CA PRO A 84 -3.62 17.34 13.82
C PRO A 84 -4.06 15.96 13.34
N SER A 85 -4.45 15.82 12.08
CA SER A 85 -4.94 14.55 11.51
C SER A 85 -3.91 13.88 10.61
N LEU A 86 -2.74 14.49 10.37
CA LEU A 86 -1.72 13.96 9.48
C LEU A 86 -1.08 12.71 10.10
N ARG A 87 -1.38 11.53 9.53
CA ARG A 87 -0.90 10.23 10.01
C ARG A 87 0.21 9.66 9.15
N TYR A 88 0.14 9.92 7.86
CA TYR A 88 1.04 9.34 6.88
C TYR A 88 1.67 10.43 6.01
N LEU A 89 3.00 10.31 5.81
CA LEU A 89 3.76 11.23 4.97
C LEU A 89 4.71 10.46 4.06
N ARG A 90 4.48 10.55 2.74
CA ARG A 90 5.46 10.08 1.77
C ARG A 90 6.25 11.26 1.23
N LEU A 91 7.55 11.21 1.41
CA LEU A 91 8.49 12.21 0.93
C LEU A 91 9.07 11.78 -0.42
N PRO A 92 9.29 12.73 -1.36
CA PRO A 92 9.84 12.43 -2.68
C PRO A 92 11.28 11.90 -2.63
N ASP A 93 11.62 11.04 -3.59
CA ASP A 93 12.98 10.47 -3.67
C ASP A 93 14.04 11.51 -4.03
N ARG A 94 13.64 12.64 -4.63
CA ARG A 94 14.50 13.77 -5.00
C ARG A 94 14.52 14.89 -3.97
N LEU A 95 13.89 14.68 -2.83
CA LEU A 95 13.86 15.70 -1.77
C LEU A 95 15.29 15.97 -1.28
N GLU A 96 15.66 17.22 -1.21
CA GLU A 96 16.98 17.68 -0.75
C GLU A 96 16.93 18.36 0.60
N LYS A 97 15.74 18.95 0.95
CA LYS A 97 15.64 19.78 2.13
C LYS A 97 14.24 19.85 2.72
N ILE A 98 14.16 19.82 4.04
CA ILE A 98 12.95 20.11 4.81
C ILE A 98 13.21 21.29 5.73
N GLY A 99 12.41 22.32 5.57
CA GLY A 99 12.55 23.59 6.27
C GLY A 99 12.17 23.55 7.76
N VAL A 100 12.50 24.63 8.44
CA VAL A 100 12.24 24.82 9.88
C VAL A 100 10.75 24.66 10.19
N GLY A 101 10.41 23.78 11.15
CA GLY A 101 9.04 23.58 11.60
C GLY A 101 8.06 23.06 10.55
N ALA A 102 8.54 22.52 9.43
CA ALA A 102 7.68 22.09 8.32
C ALA A 102 6.58 21.12 8.76
N PHE A 103 6.87 20.20 9.67
CA PHE A 103 5.96 19.22 10.27
C PHE A 103 5.96 19.29 11.80
N LEU A 104 6.28 20.45 12.36
CA LEU A 104 6.25 20.67 13.81
C LEU A 104 4.80 20.56 14.31
N ASP A 105 4.62 19.93 15.46
CA ASP A 105 3.33 19.71 16.12
C ASP A 105 2.33 18.80 15.34
N CYS A 106 2.81 18.06 14.33
CA CYS A 106 2.04 16.96 13.67
C CYS A 106 2.06 15.71 14.57
N ASN A 107 1.39 15.76 15.72
CA ASN A 107 1.50 14.73 16.75
C ASN A 107 0.73 13.44 16.43
N SER A 108 -0.07 13.42 15.38
CA SER A 108 -0.73 12.20 14.87
C SER A 108 0.10 11.46 13.84
N LEU A 109 1.29 11.97 13.47
CA LEU A 109 2.12 11.36 12.43
C LEU A 109 2.74 10.06 12.93
N GLU A 110 2.42 8.98 12.26
CA GLU A 110 2.74 7.61 12.63
C GLU A 110 3.80 6.99 11.73
N GLU A 111 3.74 7.33 10.44
CA GLU A 111 4.66 6.79 9.44
C GLU A 111 5.18 7.89 8.51
N ILE A 112 6.48 7.91 8.33
CA ILE A 112 7.16 8.70 7.30
C ILE A 112 7.92 7.75 6.39
N VAL A 113 7.71 7.90 5.10
CA VAL A 113 8.40 7.12 4.08
C VAL A 113 9.26 8.03 3.25
N ILE A 114 10.53 7.70 3.12
CA ILE A 114 11.45 8.35 2.21
C ILE A 114 12.37 7.31 1.57
N LEU A 115 12.35 7.23 0.24
CA LEU A 115 13.17 6.28 -0.52
C LEU A 115 14.39 6.94 -1.18
N SER A 116 14.69 8.17 -0.81
CA SER A 116 15.88 8.87 -1.28
C SER A 116 17.14 8.20 -0.76
N ARG A 117 18.09 7.93 -1.66
CA ARG A 117 19.43 7.48 -1.30
C ARG A 117 20.38 8.63 -0.91
N LYS A 118 19.94 9.86 -1.07
CA LYS A 118 20.59 11.06 -0.58
C LYS A 118 19.77 11.58 0.59
N VAL A 119 20.31 11.55 1.80
CA VAL A 119 19.58 11.98 2.99
C VAL A 119 19.31 13.48 2.92
N PRO A 120 18.04 13.92 2.92
CA PRO A 120 17.71 15.35 2.90
C PRO A 120 18.14 16.05 4.16
N THR A 121 18.48 17.33 4.03
CA THR A 121 18.85 18.18 5.16
C THR A 121 17.59 18.61 5.92
N LEU A 122 17.58 18.41 7.25
CA LEU A 122 16.59 19.00 8.14
C LEU A 122 17.09 20.36 8.62
N GLU A 123 16.36 21.43 8.31
CA GLU A 123 16.70 22.75 8.81
C GLU A 123 16.26 22.94 10.26
N THR A 124 17.12 23.63 11.01
CA THR A 124 16.83 24.07 12.38
C THR A 124 17.12 25.55 12.49
N LYS A 125 16.30 26.29 13.22
CA LYS A 125 16.56 27.71 13.50
C LYS A 125 16.99 27.88 14.94
N GLY A 126 18.29 27.98 15.16
CA GLY A 126 18.85 28.04 16.52
C GLY A 126 18.53 26.76 17.32
N ASN A 127 18.32 26.88 18.61
CA ASN A 127 18.01 25.74 19.50
C ASN A 127 16.50 25.39 19.56
N ALA A 128 15.65 26.00 18.75
CA ALA A 128 14.24 26.06 19.10
C ALA A 128 13.22 25.38 18.18
N LEU A 129 13.47 25.20 16.88
CA LEU A 129 12.41 24.73 15.97
C LEU A 129 12.92 23.69 14.97
N PRO A 130 12.84 22.39 15.31
CA PRO A 130 13.16 21.31 14.37
C PRO A 130 12.09 21.17 13.30
N SER A 131 12.43 20.55 12.15
CA SER A 131 11.47 20.25 11.08
C SER A 131 10.35 19.30 11.54
N PHE A 132 10.65 18.39 12.48
CA PHE A 132 9.71 17.48 13.14
C PHE A 132 9.77 17.66 14.66
N GLY A 133 8.61 17.63 15.32
CA GLY A 133 8.52 17.76 16.78
C GLY A 133 9.09 16.53 17.53
N ASP A 134 9.39 16.71 18.82
CA ASP A 134 9.93 15.64 19.68
C ASP A 134 8.97 14.45 19.80
N TYR A 135 7.66 14.72 19.88
CA TYR A 135 6.65 13.67 19.94
C TYR A 135 6.69 12.80 18.68
N THR A 136 6.68 13.42 17.50
CA THR A 136 6.76 12.74 16.20
C THR A 136 8.03 11.90 16.10
N ARG A 137 9.19 12.44 16.48
CA ARG A 137 10.48 11.73 16.40
C ARG A 137 10.53 10.48 17.27
N ARG A 138 9.83 10.45 18.40
CA ARG A 138 9.77 9.31 19.33
C ARG A 138 8.74 8.26 18.97
N HIS A 139 7.62 8.64 18.36
CA HIS A 139 6.47 7.75 18.14
C HIS A 139 6.30 7.32 16.69
N CYS A 140 6.75 8.13 15.74
CA CYS A 140 6.66 7.86 14.32
C CYS A 140 7.71 6.83 13.86
N VAL A 141 7.36 5.99 12.89
CA VAL A 141 8.30 5.11 12.19
C VAL A 141 8.80 5.81 10.93
N LEU A 142 10.12 5.92 10.81
CA LEU A 142 10.77 6.40 9.59
C LEU A 142 11.21 5.21 8.74
N TYR A 143 10.61 5.05 7.56
CA TYR A 143 10.99 4.05 6.57
C TYR A 143 11.99 4.65 5.59
N VAL A 144 13.14 3.97 5.42
CA VAL A 144 14.27 4.42 4.60
C VAL A 144 14.73 3.31 3.66
N PRO A 145 15.47 3.62 2.57
CA PRO A 145 15.98 2.60 1.67
C PRO A 145 16.89 1.59 2.37
N PHE A 146 16.88 0.35 1.87
CA PHE A 146 17.79 -0.68 2.35
C PHE A 146 19.27 -0.25 2.23
N GLY A 147 20.04 -0.46 3.31
CA GLY A 147 21.44 -0.04 3.41
C GLY A 147 21.67 1.41 3.91
N TYR A 148 20.60 2.22 4.08
CA TYR A 148 20.72 3.64 4.45
C TYR A 148 20.30 3.97 5.90
N ARG A 149 19.89 2.99 6.69
CA ARG A 149 19.48 3.20 8.09
C ARG A 149 20.52 3.99 8.90
N GLY A 150 21.80 3.63 8.74
CA GLY A 150 22.87 4.28 9.50
C GLY A 150 23.05 5.76 9.15
N GLU A 151 22.85 6.14 7.90
CA GLU A 151 22.93 7.53 7.44
C GLU A 151 21.73 8.34 7.92
N TYR A 152 20.54 7.79 7.76
CA TYR A 152 19.32 8.43 8.24
C TYR A 152 19.27 8.57 9.76
N SER A 153 19.64 7.55 10.53
CA SER A 153 19.66 7.64 12.00
C SER A 153 20.66 8.67 12.55
N ARG A 154 21.74 8.97 11.78
CA ARG A 154 22.69 10.04 12.15
C ARG A 154 22.17 11.43 11.82
N ALA A 155 21.46 11.56 10.69
CA ALA A 155 21.01 12.87 10.18
C ALA A 155 19.61 13.25 10.69
N TRP A 156 18.73 12.26 10.87
CA TRP A 156 17.34 12.40 11.29
C TRP A 156 17.15 11.71 12.65
N PRO A 157 16.97 12.43 13.74
CA PRO A 157 16.94 11.86 15.09
C PRO A 157 15.58 11.22 15.41
N PHE A 158 15.21 10.18 14.66
CA PHE A 158 14.04 9.34 14.92
C PHE A 158 14.44 8.10 15.71
N ASP A 159 13.66 7.74 16.73
CA ASP A 159 13.93 6.57 17.57
C ASP A 159 13.68 5.25 16.81
N ARG A 160 12.79 5.27 15.81
CA ARG A 160 12.37 4.10 15.04
C ARG A 160 12.64 4.30 13.56
N VAL A 161 13.77 3.77 13.09
CA VAL A 161 14.15 3.79 11.66
C VAL A 161 14.16 2.35 11.13
N VAL A 162 13.39 2.09 10.08
CA VAL A 162 13.19 0.78 9.46
C VAL A 162 13.63 0.84 8.00
N GLU A 163 14.45 -0.13 7.59
CA GLU A 163 14.84 -0.26 6.19
C GLU A 163 13.76 -0.99 5.39
N VAL A 164 13.55 -0.53 4.17
CA VAL A 164 12.61 -1.12 3.21
C VAL A 164 13.28 -1.28 1.87
N ASP A 165 12.91 -2.33 1.13
CA ASP A 165 13.39 -2.55 -0.22
C ASP A 165 12.73 -1.55 -1.19
N ASP A 166 13.53 -0.95 -2.07
CA ASP A 166 13.05 -0.02 -3.12
C ASP A 166 12.04 -0.67 -4.09
N SER A 167 12.04 -2.01 -4.18
CA SER A 167 11.12 -2.77 -5.03
C SER A 167 9.72 -2.94 -4.43
N SER A 168 9.56 -2.65 -3.13
CA SER A 168 8.25 -2.68 -2.47
C SER A 168 7.62 -1.30 -2.55
N PRO A 169 6.57 -1.09 -3.35
CA PRO A 169 5.79 0.15 -3.26
C PRO A 169 5.25 0.24 -1.83
N ILE A 170 5.73 1.23 -1.08
CA ILE A 170 5.18 1.50 0.24
C ILE A 170 3.78 2.04 0.00
N ASP A 171 2.84 1.19 0.28
CA ASP A 171 1.44 1.43 0.00
C ASP A 171 0.86 2.35 1.10
N THR A 172 0.38 3.50 0.67
CA THR A 172 -0.35 4.45 1.51
C THR A 172 -1.67 3.89 2.05
N THR A 173 -2.05 2.69 1.61
CA THR A 173 -3.27 1.98 2.05
C THR A 173 -3.02 1.07 3.24
N ARG A 174 -1.79 1.05 3.80
CA ARG A 174 -1.47 0.25 4.98
C ARG A 174 -2.40 0.62 6.14
N LEU A 175 -2.99 -0.39 6.74
CA LEU A 175 -3.75 -0.20 7.97
C LEU A 175 -2.79 0.18 9.10
N ASN A 176 -3.05 1.30 9.74
CA ASN A 176 -2.41 1.60 11.00
C ASN A 176 -3.06 0.77 12.11
N VAL A 177 -2.47 -0.38 12.36
CA VAL A 177 -2.97 -1.33 13.34
C VAL A 177 -1.85 -1.67 14.32
N GLU A 178 -2.14 -1.55 15.59
CA GLU A 178 -1.29 -2.12 16.63
C GLU A 178 -1.39 -3.64 16.56
N TYR A 179 -0.22 -4.31 16.43
CA TYR A 179 -0.16 -5.76 16.36
C TYR A 179 0.05 -6.36 17.75
N THR A 180 -0.77 -7.33 18.08
CA THR A 180 -0.58 -8.19 19.24
C THR A 180 0.22 -9.43 18.82
N ASP A 181 1.35 -9.68 19.47
CA ASP A 181 2.21 -10.83 19.17
C ASP A 181 1.63 -12.09 19.79
N ILE A 182 1.52 -13.16 18.99
CA ILE A 182 1.05 -14.48 19.41
C ILE A 182 2.03 -15.53 18.90
N HIS A 183 2.46 -16.45 19.79
CA HIS A 183 3.29 -17.58 19.41
C HIS A 183 2.50 -18.88 19.53
N VAL A 184 2.51 -19.70 18.47
CA VAL A 184 1.80 -20.99 18.40
C VAL A 184 2.81 -22.12 18.29
N ASP A 185 3.15 -22.75 19.41
CA ASP A 185 4.10 -23.87 19.44
C ASP A 185 3.56 -25.12 18.74
N THR A 186 2.27 -25.39 18.92
CA THR A 186 1.61 -26.60 18.41
C THR A 186 0.47 -26.23 17.47
N PRO A 187 0.47 -26.70 16.22
CA PRO A 187 -0.62 -26.47 15.29
C PRO A 187 -1.99 -26.88 15.83
N GLY A 188 -3.01 -26.06 15.61
CA GLY A 188 -4.37 -26.29 16.08
C GLY A 188 -4.66 -25.75 17.50
N LYS A 189 -3.70 -25.09 18.13
CA LYS A 189 -3.85 -24.59 19.51
C LYS A 189 -4.07 -23.09 19.64
N LEU A 190 -4.13 -22.35 18.54
CA LEU A 190 -4.34 -20.89 18.57
C LEU A 190 -5.58 -20.51 19.39
N SER A 191 -6.69 -21.22 19.25
CA SER A 191 -7.93 -20.93 19.99
C SER A 191 -7.76 -20.97 21.50
N SER A 192 -6.89 -21.85 22.01
CA SER A 192 -6.62 -21.95 23.44
C SER A 192 -5.73 -20.84 24.00
N LEU A 193 -5.03 -20.10 23.12
CA LEU A 193 -4.21 -18.94 23.47
C LEU A 193 -5.02 -17.65 23.54
N LEU A 194 -6.18 -17.60 22.87
CA LEU A 194 -7.06 -16.44 22.80
C LEU A 194 -8.02 -16.39 24.00
N THR A 195 -7.46 -16.25 25.20
CA THR A 195 -8.18 -16.41 26.47
C THR A 195 -8.72 -15.10 27.04
N SER A 196 -8.26 -13.95 26.57
CA SER A 196 -8.70 -12.65 27.08
C SER A 196 -9.54 -11.89 26.05
N GLU A 197 -10.48 -11.08 26.54
CA GLU A 197 -11.29 -10.22 25.69
C GLU A 197 -10.43 -9.20 24.91
N SER A 198 -9.35 -8.70 25.51
CA SER A 198 -8.40 -7.79 24.85
C SER A 198 -7.73 -8.42 23.62
N LEU A 199 -7.40 -9.72 23.67
CA LEU A 199 -6.89 -10.44 22.51
C LEU A 199 -7.95 -10.59 21.42
N ILE A 200 -9.18 -10.94 21.79
CA ILE A 200 -10.31 -11.11 20.87
C ILE A 200 -10.66 -9.77 20.19
N GLN A 201 -10.48 -8.64 20.87
CA GLN A 201 -10.73 -7.30 20.36
C GLN A 201 -9.56 -6.70 19.59
N SER A 202 -8.42 -7.39 19.49
CA SER A 202 -7.25 -6.88 18.76
C SER A 202 -7.55 -6.68 17.27
N LYS A 203 -7.05 -5.57 16.72
CA LYS A 203 -7.21 -5.24 15.30
C LYS A 203 -6.15 -5.89 14.41
N GLY A 204 -5.01 -6.26 14.96
CA GLY A 204 -3.91 -6.90 14.25
C GLY A 204 -3.23 -7.97 15.07
N PHE A 205 -2.92 -9.10 14.45
CA PHE A 205 -2.06 -10.13 15.04
C PHE A 205 -0.79 -10.30 14.23
N ARG A 206 0.35 -10.31 14.94
CA ARG A 206 1.58 -10.89 14.43
C ARG A 206 1.72 -12.28 15.04
N VAL A 207 1.59 -13.28 14.18
CA VAL A 207 1.64 -14.68 14.62
C VAL A 207 2.97 -15.28 14.22
N THR A 208 3.55 -16.08 15.12
CA THR A 208 4.78 -16.83 14.90
C THR A 208 4.57 -18.29 15.28
N GLY A 209 5.48 -19.18 14.83
CA GLY A 209 5.41 -20.62 15.14
C GLY A 209 4.72 -21.42 14.03
N SER A 210 4.02 -22.49 14.40
CA SER A 210 3.45 -23.44 13.44
C SER A 210 1.92 -23.41 13.44
N LEU A 211 1.33 -23.24 12.25
CA LEU A 211 -0.11 -23.13 12.07
C LEU A 211 -0.63 -24.24 11.16
N ASN A 212 -1.87 -24.67 11.42
CA ASN A 212 -2.63 -25.50 10.50
C ASN A 212 -3.94 -24.80 10.05
N LYS A 213 -4.75 -25.49 9.25
CA LYS A 213 -6.01 -24.96 8.76
C LYS A 213 -6.97 -24.53 9.87
N ALA A 214 -6.99 -25.23 11.00
CA ALA A 214 -7.87 -24.90 12.12
C ALA A 214 -7.49 -23.54 12.74
N ASP A 215 -6.20 -23.27 12.92
CA ASP A 215 -5.70 -21.99 13.45
C ASP A 215 -6.07 -20.83 12.50
N LEU A 216 -5.83 -21.01 11.21
CA LEU A 216 -6.19 -20.00 10.20
C LEU A 216 -7.71 -19.76 10.16
N THR A 217 -8.53 -20.80 10.38
CA THR A 217 -9.98 -20.67 10.49
C THR A 217 -10.39 -19.85 11.71
N VAL A 218 -9.70 -20.01 12.82
CA VAL A 218 -9.92 -19.18 14.03
C VAL A 218 -9.64 -17.71 13.71
N LEU A 219 -8.52 -17.39 13.05
CA LEU A 219 -8.19 -16.03 12.62
C LEU A 219 -9.25 -15.45 11.67
N ASN A 220 -9.73 -16.25 10.71
CA ASN A 220 -10.81 -15.82 9.82
C ASN A 220 -12.11 -15.53 10.59
N ASN A 221 -12.51 -16.39 11.51
CA ASN A 221 -13.71 -16.18 12.33
C ASN A 221 -13.62 -14.89 13.16
N LEU A 222 -12.44 -14.57 13.70
CA LEU A 222 -12.21 -13.29 14.38
C LEU A 222 -12.33 -12.10 13.45
N SER A 223 -11.86 -12.22 12.20
CA SER A 223 -11.99 -11.15 11.22
C SER A 223 -13.43 -10.86 10.80
N MET A 224 -14.27 -11.90 10.77
CA MET A 224 -15.69 -11.79 10.40
C MET A 224 -16.58 -11.29 11.55
N LYS A 225 -16.27 -11.68 12.78
CA LYS A 225 -17.12 -11.42 13.94
C LYS A 225 -16.60 -10.32 14.86
N ALA A 226 -15.32 -9.99 14.79
CA ALA A 226 -14.65 -9.05 15.66
C ALA A 226 -13.88 -7.97 14.91
N SER A 227 -12.92 -7.33 15.57
CA SER A 227 -12.20 -6.19 15.07
C SER A 227 -10.96 -6.53 14.23
N LEU A 228 -10.57 -7.81 14.13
CA LEU A 228 -9.34 -8.23 13.45
C LEU A 228 -9.35 -7.84 11.96
N LYS A 229 -8.39 -7.01 11.56
CA LYS A 229 -8.27 -6.46 10.20
C LYS A 229 -6.91 -6.72 9.56
N ALA A 230 -5.88 -6.99 10.37
CA ALA A 230 -4.53 -7.20 9.88
C ALA A 230 -3.92 -8.49 10.44
N LEU A 231 -3.22 -9.23 9.58
CA LEU A 231 -2.48 -10.43 9.94
C LEU A 231 -1.05 -10.36 9.42
N ASP A 232 -0.08 -10.51 10.30
CA ASP A 232 1.31 -10.73 9.95
C ASP A 232 1.68 -12.19 10.26
N LEU A 233 1.78 -13.01 9.21
CA LEU A 233 2.09 -14.43 9.29
C LEU A 233 3.53 -14.76 8.83
N ARG A 234 4.39 -13.75 8.61
CA ARG A 234 5.75 -13.95 8.08
C ARG A 234 6.61 -14.84 8.99
N GLY A 235 6.37 -14.80 10.31
CA GLY A 235 7.05 -15.65 11.28
C GLY A 235 6.43 -17.05 11.46
N CYS A 236 5.46 -17.43 10.62
CA CYS A 236 4.78 -18.71 10.72
C CYS A 236 5.29 -19.72 9.68
N ARG A 237 5.23 -21.00 10.07
CA ARG A 237 5.18 -22.10 9.13
C ARG A 237 3.75 -22.64 9.05
N ILE A 238 3.18 -22.69 7.85
CA ILE A 238 1.83 -23.22 7.65
C ILE A 238 1.94 -24.67 7.16
N GLU A 239 1.22 -25.58 7.80
CA GLU A 239 1.20 -26.99 7.46
C GLU A 239 0.85 -27.20 5.97
N GLY A 240 1.70 -27.97 5.26
CA GLY A 240 1.58 -28.20 3.80
C GLY A 240 2.04 -27.03 2.94
N ASP A 241 2.79 -26.07 3.50
CA ASP A 241 3.39 -24.91 2.79
C ASP A 241 2.40 -24.24 1.81
N SER A 242 1.15 -24.12 2.24
CA SER A 242 0.07 -23.59 1.39
C SER A 242 -0.95 -22.80 2.20
N ILE A 243 -1.59 -21.81 1.55
CA ILE A 243 -2.82 -21.22 2.09
C ILE A 243 -3.97 -22.18 1.75
N PRO A 244 -4.61 -22.81 2.73
CA PRO A 244 -5.62 -23.83 2.50
C PRO A 244 -6.86 -23.30 1.79
N SER A 245 -7.56 -24.20 1.09
CA SER A 245 -8.79 -23.83 0.39
C SER A 245 -9.85 -23.24 1.32
N SER A 246 -10.45 -22.14 0.89
CA SER A 246 -11.55 -21.39 1.51
C SER A 246 -11.24 -20.86 2.93
N VAL A 247 -9.97 -20.84 3.34
CA VAL A 247 -9.62 -20.53 4.73
C VAL A 247 -9.90 -19.06 5.10
N PHE A 248 -9.80 -18.14 4.15
CA PHE A 248 -10.15 -16.71 4.31
C PHE A 248 -11.31 -16.29 3.40
N TYR A 249 -12.19 -17.23 3.05
CA TYR A 249 -13.40 -16.93 2.28
C TYR A 249 -14.29 -15.94 3.04
N GLY A 250 -14.71 -14.86 2.39
CA GLY A 250 -15.54 -13.81 2.99
C GLY A 250 -14.87 -13.06 4.15
N SER A 251 -13.54 -13.16 4.27
CA SER A 251 -12.76 -12.60 5.37
C SER A 251 -12.92 -11.09 5.51
N GLY A 252 -13.00 -10.62 6.75
CA GLY A 252 -12.90 -9.20 7.11
C GLY A 252 -11.47 -8.66 7.17
N ILE A 253 -10.45 -9.51 6.89
CA ILE A 253 -9.04 -9.10 6.83
C ILE A 253 -8.84 -8.11 5.69
N VAL A 254 -8.19 -7.01 6.00
CA VAL A 254 -7.88 -5.94 5.05
C VAL A 254 -6.43 -6.00 4.61
N GLU A 255 -5.54 -6.42 5.50
CA GLU A 255 -4.10 -6.55 5.23
C GLU A 255 -3.58 -7.90 5.73
N ILE A 256 -2.82 -8.61 4.87
CA ILE A 256 -2.18 -9.87 5.24
C ILE A 256 -0.75 -9.94 4.70
N TYR A 257 0.18 -10.36 5.56
CA TYR A 257 1.56 -10.70 5.22
C TYR A 257 1.71 -12.22 5.25
N LEU A 258 2.09 -12.81 4.12
CA LEU A 258 2.27 -14.25 4.00
C LEU A 258 3.69 -14.72 4.33
N PRO A 259 3.87 -15.96 4.81
CA PRO A 259 5.18 -16.58 5.00
C PRO A 259 5.96 -16.75 3.67
N GLU A 260 7.28 -16.87 3.79
CA GLU A 260 8.19 -17.04 2.64
C GLU A 260 8.11 -18.41 1.97
N ASP A 261 7.74 -19.44 2.73
CA ASP A 261 7.75 -20.84 2.31
C ASP A 261 6.45 -21.29 1.61
N ILE A 262 5.47 -20.42 1.49
CA ILE A 262 4.21 -20.74 0.81
C ILE A 262 4.44 -21.00 -0.68
N THR A 263 4.00 -22.17 -1.14
CA THR A 263 4.12 -22.61 -2.54
C THR A 263 2.80 -22.56 -3.29
N LYS A 264 1.67 -22.53 -2.56
CA LYS A 264 0.34 -22.60 -3.17
C LYS A 264 -0.69 -21.74 -2.43
N ILE A 265 -1.55 -21.07 -3.21
CA ILE A 265 -2.78 -20.46 -2.71
C ILE A 265 -3.95 -21.32 -3.17
N GLY A 266 -4.73 -21.85 -2.21
CA GLY A 266 -5.77 -22.82 -2.46
C GLY A 266 -7.01 -22.26 -3.17
N TYR A 267 -7.93 -23.15 -3.55
CA TYR A 267 -9.24 -22.85 -4.09
C TYR A 267 -10.04 -21.92 -3.14
N HIS A 268 -10.62 -20.84 -3.65
CA HIS A 268 -11.41 -19.84 -2.89
C HIS A 268 -10.67 -19.26 -1.65
N ALA A 269 -9.33 -19.34 -1.55
CA ALA A 269 -8.61 -19.04 -0.34
C ALA A 269 -8.94 -17.67 0.27
N PHE A 270 -9.10 -16.64 -0.57
CA PHE A 270 -9.47 -15.27 -0.19
C PHE A 270 -10.73 -14.75 -0.90
N CYS A 271 -11.49 -15.64 -1.55
CA CYS A 271 -12.66 -15.26 -2.33
C CYS A 271 -13.64 -14.40 -1.50
N LEU A 272 -14.16 -13.33 -2.11
CA LEU A 272 -15.09 -12.35 -1.50
C LEU A 272 -14.57 -11.68 -0.22
N SER A 273 -13.27 -11.68 0.03
CA SER A 273 -12.69 -11.03 1.21
C SER A 273 -12.59 -9.51 1.07
N SER A 274 -12.47 -8.82 2.22
CA SER A 274 -12.23 -7.38 2.30
C SER A 274 -10.77 -7.01 2.02
N LEU A 275 -9.97 -7.93 1.47
CA LEU A 275 -8.53 -7.78 1.28
C LEU A 275 -8.22 -6.59 0.38
N LYS A 276 -7.46 -5.62 0.92
CA LYS A 276 -6.90 -4.48 0.18
C LYS A 276 -5.43 -4.70 -0.12
N ARG A 277 -4.72 -5.32 0.82
CA ARG A 277 -3.28 -5.48 0.75
C ARG A 277 -2.85 -6.91 1.02
N LEU A 278 -2.24 -7.51 0.00
CA LEU A 278 -1.55 -8.78 0.08
C LEU A 278 -0.04 -8.52 0.03
N VAL A 279 0.69 -8.86 1.07
CA VAL A 279 2.14 -8.72 1.11
C VAL A 279 2.77 -10.10 1.06
N VAL A 280 3.53 -10.33 0.01
CA VAL A 280 4.34 -11.53 -0.18
C VAL A 280 5.81 -11.11 -0.32
N PRO A 281 6.78 -11.93 0.11
CA PRO A 281 8.18 -11.68 -0.17
C PRO A 281 8.45 -11.51 -1.67
N ALA A 282 9.42 -10.67 -2.05
CA ALA A 282 9.71 -10.40 -3.46
C ALA A 282 10.13 -11.68 -4.22
N ASP A 283 10.81 -12.60 -3.54
CA ASP A 283 11.26 -13.89 -4.04
C ASP A 283 10.36 -15.05 -3.62
N ASN A 284 9.08 -14.76 -3.31
CA ASN A 284 8.10 -15.76 -2.85
C ASN A 284 8.11 -17.02 -3.72
N ARG A 285 7.78 -18.15 -3.07
CA ARG A 285 7.84 -19.49 -3.69
C ARG A 285 6.51 -19.94 -4.28
N ILE A 286 5.52 -19.06 -4.39
CA ILE A 286 4.18 -19.41 -4.89
C ILE A 286 4.29 -19.85 -6.36
N GLU A 287 3.91 -21.10 -6.62
CA GLU A 287 3.97 -21.75 -7.94
C GLU A 287 2.59 -21.85 -8.60
N SER A 288 1.53 -21.87 -7.79
CA SER A 288 0.15 -21.98 -8.29
C SER A 288 -0.86 -21.20 -7.47
N ILE A 289 -1.85 -20.63 -8.17
CA ILE A 289 -2.99 -19.92 -7.60
C ILE A 289 -4.24 -20.68 -8.03
N GLY A 290 -5.01 -21.13 -7.04
CA GLY A 290 -6.20 -21.94 -7.23
C GLY A 290 -7.34 -21.19 -7.92
N GLU A 291 -8.34 -21.96 -8.35
CA GLU A 291 -9.57 -21.41 -8.88
C GLU A 291 -10.21 -20.49 -7.84
N ASP A 292 -10.67 -19.33 -8.30
CA ASP A 292 -11.37 -18.29 -7.52
C ASP A 292 -10.64 -17.82 -6.26
N ALA A 293 -9.31 -18.01 -6.21
CA ALA A 293 -8.52 -17.78 -4.99
C ALA A 293 -8.65 -16.35 -4.42
N PHE A 294 -8.77 -15.34 -5.28
CA PHE A 294 -9.01 -13.94 -4.95
C PHE A 294 -10.29 -13.39 -5.61
N GLY A 295 -11.15 -14.25 -6.12
CA GLY A 295 -12.37 -13.83 -6.80
C GLY A 295 -13.22 -12.93 -5.93
N GLY A 296 -13.65 -11.78 -6.45
CA GLY A 296 -14.45 -10.80 -5.71
C GLY A 296 -13.70 -10.01 -4.65
N CYS A 297 -12.36 -10.04 -4.58
CA CYS A 297 -11.57 -9.13 -3.75
C CYS A 297 -11.59 -7.72 -4.36
N MET A 298 -12.74 -7.06 -4.32
CA MET A 298 -13.00 -5.79 -5.03
C MET A 298 -12.08 -4.65 -4.60
N GLN A 299 -11.52 -4.73 -3.41
CA GLN A 299 -10.69 -3.69 -2.82
C GLN A 299 -9.18 -3.99 -2.92
N LEU A 300 -8.78 -5.09 -3.55
CA LEU A 300 -7.37 -5.47 -3.69
C LEU A 300 -6.64 -4.45 -4.55
N LEU A 301 -5.80 -3.62 -3.89
CA LEU A 301 -5.06 -2.51 -4.49
C LEU A 301 -3.60 -2.88 -4.77
N SER A 302 -3.04 -3.82 -3.99
CA SER A 302 -1.62 -4.18 -4.07
C SER A 302 -1.25 -4.64 -5.46
N PRO A 303 -0.14 -4.15 -6.02
CA PRO A 303 0.50 -4.82 -7.15
C PRO A 303 0.74 -6.29 -6.83
N ILE A 304 0.35 -7.16 -7.73
CA ILE A 304 0.54 -8.60 -7.58
C ILE A 304 1.83 -9.00 -8.31
N HIS A 305 2.79 -9.54 -7.57
CA HIS A 305 4.03 -10.08 -8.12
C HIS A 305 4.25 -11.51 -7.64
N PHE A 306 4.13 -12.47 -8.57
CA PHE A 306 4.37 -13.89 -8.31
C PHE A 306 5.42 -14.42 -9.28
N PRO A 307 6.72 -14.38 -8.91
CA PRO A 307 7.82 -14.67 -9.82
C PRO A 307 7.88 -16.12 -10.30
N ARG A 308 7.26 -17.07 -9.57
CA ARG A 308 7.32 -18.51 -9.86
C ARG A 308 5.99 -19.12 -10.30
N VAL A 309 4.90 -18.34 -10.28
CA VAL A 309 3.59 -18.86 -10.68
C VAL A 309 3.59 -19.25 -12.16
N THR A 310 3.27 -20.51 -12.42
CA THR A 310 3.17 -21.07 -13.78
C THR A 310 1.72 -21.21 -14.23
N GLU A 311 0.78 -21.25 -13.30
CA GLU A 311 -0.63 -21.44 -13.58
C GLU A 311 -1.53 -20.57 -12.69
N ILE A 312 -2.47 -19.90 -13.31
CA ILE A 312 -3.56 -19.16 -12.68
C ILE A 312 -4.85 -19.93 -12.91
N GLY A 313 -5.54 -20.29 -11.83
CA GLY A 313 -6.83 -20.99 -11.87
C GLY A 313 -7.95 -20.16 -12.51
N ALA A 314 -9.04 -20.81 -12.88
CA ALA A 314 -10.22 -20.12 -13.37
C ALA A 314 -10.73 -19.12 -12.32
N TYR A 315 -11.20 -17.96 -12.75
CA TYR A 315 -11.74 -16.87 -11.91
C TYR A 315 -10.79 -16.33 -10.82
N ALA A 316 -9.51 -16.73 -10.79
CA ALA A 316 -8.59 -16.50 -9.66
C ALA A 316 -8.54 -15.04 -9.17
N PHE A 317 -8.62 -14.06 -10.07
CA PHE A 317 -8.70 -12.61 -9.75
C PHE A 317 -9.95 -11.96 -10.35
N SER A 318 -10.97 -12.75 -10.68
CA SER A 318 -12.21 -12.19 -11.23
C SER A 318 -12.82 -11.16 -10.28
N HIS A 319 -13.28 -10.01 -10.82
CA HIS A 319 -13.87 -8.91 -10.03
C HIS A 319 -12.93 -8.27 -9.00
N CYS A 320 -11.59 -8.39 -9.13
CA CYS A 320 -10.64 -7.56 -8.41
C CYS A 320 -10.63 -6.15 -9.03
N THR A 321 -11.69 -5.39 -8.82
CA THR A 321 -11.99 -4.15 -9.56
C THR A 321 -10.99 -3.02 -9.30
N ALA A 322 -10.31 -3.02 -8.15
CA ALA A 322 -9.30 -2.04 -7.76
C ALA A 322 -7.87 -2.43 -8.16
N LEU A 323 -7.64 -3.68 -8.60
CA LEU A 323 -6.31 -4.18 -8.98
C LEU A 323 -5.77 -3.44 -10.21
N THR A 324 -4.59 -2.81 -10.09
CA THR A 324 -3.99 -1.98 -11.14
C THR A 324 -2.84 -2.64 -11.88
N GLU A 325 -2.11 -3.54 -11.21
CA GLU A 325 -0.88 -4.12 -11.74
C GLU A 325 -0.73 -5.59 -11.37
N VAL A 326 -0.27 -6.39 -12.34
CA VAL A 326 0.02 -7.82 -12.17
C VAL A 326 1.31 -8.18 -12.90
N SER A 327 2.23 -8.87 -12.20
CA SER A 327 3.48 -9.38 -12.76
C SER A 327 3.60 -10.89 -12.53
N LEU A 328 3.60 -11.66 -13.61
CA LEU A 328 3.61 -13.13 -13.65
C LEU A 328 4.67 -13.62 -14.67
N PRO A 329 5.97 -13.45 -14.37
CA PRO A 329 7.02 -13.65 -15.36
C PRO A 329 7.17 -15.11 -15.83
N MET A 330 6.73 -16.09 -15.05
CA MET A 330 6.85 -17.51 -15.37
C MET A 330 5.53 -18.15 -15.79
N VAL A 331 4.42 -17.38 -15.85
CA VAL A 331 3.10 -17.92 -16.15
C VAL A 331 3.05 -18.51 -17.55
N LYS A 332 2.42 -19.67 -17.64
CA LYS A 332 2.18 -20.43 -18.88
C LYS A 332 0.71 -20.61 -19.18
N ARG A 333 -0.10 -20.80 -18.15
CA ARG A 333 -1.53 -21.07 -18.27
C ARG A 333 -2.36 -20.09 -17.46
N LEU A 334 -3.33 -19.48 -18.14
CA LEU A 334 -4.33 -18.61 -17.53
C LEU A 334 -5.69 -19.28 -17.62
N GLY A 335 -6.32 -19.51 -16.50
CA GLY A 335 -7.66 -20.10 -16.42
C GLY A 335 -8.75 -19.19 -16.98
N ALA A 336 -9.92 -19.78 -17.26
CA ALA A 336 -11.09 -19.03 -17.73
C ALA A 336 -11.43 -17.91 -16.75
N ALA A 337 -11.74 -16.70 -17.26
CA ALA A 337 -12.12 -15.53 -16.50
C ALA A 337 -11.09 -15.12 -15.41
N GLY A 338 -9.82 -15.53 -15.53
CA GLY A 338 -8.80 -15.36 -14.50
C GLY A 338 -8.65 -13.94 -13.97
N PHE A 339 -8.79 -12.92 -14.84
CA PHE A 339 -8.79 -11.49 -14.54
C PHE A 339 -10.07 -10.79 -15.02
N ARG A 340 -11.17 -11.52 -15.17
CA ARG A 340 -12.42 -10.93 -15.64
C ARG A 340 -12.87 -9.79 -14.72
N ASN A 341 -13.31 -8.65 -15.33
CA ASN A 341 -13.80 -7.48 -14.61
C ASN A 341 -12.77 -6.82 -13.64
N CYS A 342 -11.48 -6.99 -13.89
CA CYS A 342 -10.45 -6.17 -13.24
C CYS A 342 -10.42 -4.78 -13.91
N TRP A 343 -11.34 -3.91 -13.52
CA TRP A 343 -11.63 -2.65 -14.23
C TRP A 343 -10.46 -1.67 -14.26
N GLN A 344 -9.62 -1.66 -13.24
CA GLN A 344 -8.47 -0.75 -13.11
C GLN A 344 -7.15 -1.37 -13.60
N LEU A 345 -7.16 -2.66 -14.00
CA LEU A 345 -5.96 -3.36 -14.43
C LEU A 345 -5.40 -2.76 -15.72
N SER A 346 -4.25 -2.10 -15.62
CA SER A 346 -3.59 -1.37 -16.70
C SER A 346 -2.18 -1.86 -17.00
N LYS A 347 -1.50 -2.43 -16.00
CA LYS A 347 -0.16 -2.96 -16.14
C LYS A 347 -0.17 -4.47 -15.95
N VAL A 348 0.17 -5.20 -16.99
CA VAL A 348 0.20 -6.66 -16.98
C VAL A 348 1.52 -7.15 -17.57
N SER A 349 2.31 -7.84 -16.77
CA SER A 349 3.54 -8.51 -17.21
C SER A 349 3.32 -10.02 -17.21
N LEU A 350 3.39 -10.64 -18.36
CA LEU A 350 3.24 -12.09 -18.57
C LEU A 350 4.49 -12.66 -19.23
N GLY A 351 4.98 -13.82 -18.75
CA GLY A 351 6.11 -14.52 -19.38
C GLY A 351 7.35 -13.63 -19.54
N GLY A 352 7.59 -12.70 -18.60
CA GLY A 352 8.71 -11.76 -18.63
C GLY A 352 8.58 -10.60 -19.63
N LYS A 353 7.42 -10.43 -20.26
CA LYS A 353 7.13 -9.29 -21.14
C LYS A 353 6.19 -8.31 -20.45
N GLU A 354 6.64 -7.07 -20.31
CA GLU A 354 5.83 -6.00 -19.76
C GLU A 354 4.92 -5.38 -20.82
N SER A 355 3.71 -5.07 -20.42
CA SER A 355 2.81 -4.28 -21.26
C SER A 355 3.25 -2.82 -21.29
N ALA A 356 3.33 -2.24 -22.47
CA ALA A 356 3.62 -0.81 -22.64
C ALA A 356 2.32 0.00 -22.60
N GLY A 357 2.09 0.72 -21.52
CA GLY A 357 0.84 1.44 -21.30
C GLY A 357 -0.34 0.46 -21.18
N ASN A 358 -1.46 0.79 -21.83
CA ASN A 358 -2.70 -0.01 -21.78
C ASN A 358 -2.74 -1.14 -22.83
N ARG A 359 -1.58 -1.58 -23.35
CA ARG A 359 -1.43 -2.64 -24.33
C ARG A 359 -0.97 -3.92 -23.64
N LEU A 360 -1.80 -4.96 -23.64
CA LEU A 360 -1.43 -6.29 -23.15
C LEU A 360 -0.57 -7.01 -24.21
N VAL A 361 0.57 -7.54 -23.81
CA VAL A 361 1.43 -8.35 -24.68
C VAL A 361 1.34 -9.81 -24.26
N ILE A 362 0.98 -10.69 -25.20
CA ILE A 362 0.94 -12.14 -25.00
C ILE A 362 2.21 -12.75 -25.60
N PRO A 363 3.17 -13.19 -24.78
CA PRO A 363 4.42 -13.76 -25.27
C PRO A 363 4.26 -15.22 -25.74
N ALA A 364 5.26 -15.71 -26.47
CA ALA A 364 5.30 -17.10 -26.95
C ALA A 364 5.35 -18.16 -25.83
N SER A 365 5.75 -17.77 -24.63
CA SER A 365 5.81 -18.64 -23.45
C SER A 365 4.42 -19.02 -22.89
N ILE A 366 3.37 -18.32 -23.28
CA ILE A 366 1.99 -18.64 -22.87
C ILE A 366 1.49 -19.81 -23.67
N GLU A 367 1.13 -20.90 -22.99
CA GLU A 367 0.63 -22.15 -23.55
C GLU A 367 -0.90 -22.13 -23.75
N SER A 368 -1.62 -21.48 -22.82
CA SER A 368 -3.08 -21.36 -22.93
C SER A 368 -3.64 -20.13 -22.20
N ILE A 369 -4.70 -19.57 -22.76
CA ILE A 369 -5.51 -18.51 -22.15
C ILE A 369 -6.97 -18.97 -22.20
N GLY A 370 -7.57 -19.10 -21.02
CA GLY A 370 -8.97 -19.52 -20.91
C GLY A 370 -9.95 -18.46 -21.40
N GLU A 371 -11.17 -18.89 -21.62
CA GLU A 371 -12.25 -18.04 -22.08
C GLU A 371 -12.44 -16.81 -21.16
N ASN A 372 -12.61 -15.63 -21.74
CA ASN A 372 -12.83 -14.36 -21.02
C ASN A 372 -11.73 -14.01 -19.98
N ALA A 373 -10.50 -14.54 -20.08
CA ALA A 373 -9.45 -14.34 -19.09
C ALA A 373 -9.22 -12.87 -18.71
N PHE A 374 -9.33 -11.93 -19.65
CA PHE A 374 -9.26 -10.47 -19.45
C PHE A 374 -10.58 -9.75 -19.81
N GLY A 375 -11.70 -10.50 -19.89
CA GLY A 375 -13.00 -9.93 -20.22
C GLY A 375 -13.39 -8.82 -19.24
N GLY A 376 -13.77 -7.63 -19.74
CA GLY A 376 -14.16 -6.48 -18.91
C GLY A 376 -13.02 -5.71 -18.25
N CYS A 377 -11.74 -5.97 -18.58
CA CYS A 377 -10.59 -5.16 -18.14
C CYS A 377 -10.59 -3.82 -18.89
N LYS A 378 -11.26 -2.81 -18.35
CA LYS A 378 -11.55 -1.54 -19.04
C LYS A 378 -10.30 -0.71 -19.40
N GLN A 379 -9.19 -0.91 -18.70
CA GLN A 379 -7.94 -0.18 -18.97
C GLN A 379 -7.10 -0.84 -20.07
N ILE A 380 -7.28 -2.13 -20.36
CA ILE A 380 -6.59 -2.79 -21.48
C ILE A 380 -7.28 -2.36 -22.77
N LYS A 381 -6.58 -1.57 -23.61
CA LYS A 381 -7.12 -0.98 -24.84
C LYS A 381 -6.75 -1.77 -26.09
N SER A 382 -5.68 -2.54 -26.04
CA SER A 382 -5.23 -3.37 -27.17
C SER A 382 -4.49 -4.61 -26.65
N VAL A 383 -4.50 -5.65 -27.47
CA VAL A 383 -3.78 -6.90 -27.18
C VAL A 383 -2.82 -7.19 -28.33
N ASP A 384 -1.55 -7.42 -27.99
CA ASP A 384 -0.53 -7.83 -28.92
C ASP A 384 -0.26 -9.32 -28.79
N MET A 385 -0.60 -10.08 -29.80
CA MET A 385 -0.39 -11.52 -29.91
C MET A 385 0.65 -11.88 -30.99
N SER A 386 1.40 -10.91 -31.52
CA SER A 386 2.31 -11.11 -32.64
C SER A 386 3.42 -12.15 -32.36
N ALA A 387 3.82 -12.27 -31.09
CA ALA A 387 4.80 -13.26 -30.64
C ALA A 387 4.15 -14.55 -30.10
N SER A 388 2.82 -14.63 -30.02
CA SER A 388 2.10 -15.75 -29.42
C SER A 388 2.12 -16.99 -30.33
N SER A 389 2.29 -18.16 -29.72
CA SER A 389 2.12 -19.46 -30.37
C SER A 389 0.70 -20.03 -30.20
N LEU A 390 -0.19 -19.31 -29.54
CA LEU A 390 -1.56 -19.71 -29.31
C LEU A 390 -2.30 -19.88 -30.66
N ARG A 391 -2.91 -21.04 -30.85
CA ARG A 391 -3.86 -21.24 -31.94
C ARG A 391 -5.22 -20.70 -31.47
N CYS A 392 -5.83 -19.84 -32.26
CA CYS A 392 -7.21 -19.43 -32.02
C CYS A 392 -8.08 -20.71 -31.99
N LEU A 393 -8.76 -20.91 -30.88
CA LEU A 393 -9.81 -21.91 -30.76
C LEU A 393 -11.12 -21.33 -31.25
#